data_0eb010e188c9d20ca279b9abb36d729c
#
_entry.id   0eb010e188c9d20ca279b9abb36d729c
#
_cell.length_a   1.000
_cell.length_b   1.000
_cell.length_c   1.000
_cell.angle_alpha   90.00
_cell.angle_beta   90.00
_cell.angle_gamma   90.00
#
_symmetry.space_group_name_H-M   'P 1'
#
loop_
_entity.id
_entity.type
_entity.pdbx_description
1 polymer ?
#
loop_
_entity_poly.entity_id
_entity_poly.type
_entity_poly.pdbx_seq_one_letter_code
_entity_poly.pdbx_strand_id
1 'polypeptide(L)'
;MRTDVALAAGAASPLAPPLVVRRDGDGVVGHATLGLAYEGPPGFVHGGMSALLMDQLLGSAAAAAGLWGMTAHLALDYRGPLPLETRLVLRAAVAENSGRKSVITGTIALADDADRVLVEARGVFVLPRPEKVAAYFGSITDASGRHTPPRRPGDATALEDAALDDVAIDRA
;
A
#
# COMPACT_ATOMS: atom_id res chain seq x y z
N MET A 1 -11.72 -13.28 -9.00
CA MET A 1 -10.34 -13.33 -9.57
C MET A 1 -9.50 -12.34 -8.74
N ARG A 2 -8.65 -12.87 -7.88
CA ARG A 2 -7.87 -12.08 -6.91
C ARG A 2 -6.94 -11.14 -7.64
N THR A 3 -7.04 -9.87 -7.36
CA THR A 3 -6.06 -8.85 -7.75
C THR A 3 -5.07 -8.60 -6.61
N ASP A 4 -4.49 -9.68 -6.10
CA ASP A 4 -3.47 -9.63 -5.08
C ASP A 4 -2.11 -9.56 -5.73
N VAL A 5 -1.75 -8.41 -6.28
CA VAL A 5 -0.37 -8.23 -6.69
C VAL A 5 0.08 -6.81 -6.35
N ALA A 6 0.37 -6.65 -5.09
CA ALA A 6 1.35 -5.67 -4.73
C ALA A 6 2.56 -6.43 -4.18
N LEU A 7 3.72 -6.21 -4.76
CA LEU A 7 4.98 -6.85 -4.35
C LEU A 7 5.34 -6.61 -2.87
N ALA A 8 4.69 -5.67 -2.24
CA ALA A 8 4.90 -5.30 -0.85
C ALA A 8 3.75 -5.70 0.09
N ALA A 9 2.68 -6.25 -0.44
CA ALA A 9 1.58 -6.80 0.35
C ALA A 9 1.00 -8.01 -0.41
N GLY A 10 0.86 -9.11 0.25
CA GLY A 10 0.28 -10.32 -0.32
C GLY A 10 1.05 -11.59 0.05
N ALA A 11 0.31 -12.66 0.26
CA ALA A 11 0.84 -13.96 0.71
C ALA A 11 1.86 -14.61 -0.26
N ALA A 12 2.01 -14.06 -1.46
CA ALA A 12 2.92 -14.57 -2.49
C ALA A 12 4.34 -13.96 -2.43
N SER A 13 4.54 -12.87 -1.68
CA SER A 13 5.86 -12.25 -1.54
C SER A 13 6.52 -12.66 -0.22
N PRO A 14 7.68 -13.32 -0.23
CA PRO A 14 8.38 -13.70 0.99
C PRO A 14 8.95 -12.50 1.77
N LEU A 15 8.99 -11.33 1.15
CA LEU A 15 9.49 -10.10 1.76
C LEU A 15 8.36 -9.15 2.18
N ALA A 16 7.12 -9.44 1.79
CA ALA A 16 5.99 -8.57 2.09
C ALA A 16 5.65 -8.62 3.59
N PRO A 17 5.55 -7.47 4.24
CA PRO A 17 4.96 -7.42 5.57
C PRO A 17 3.49 -7.87 5.50
N PRO A 18 2.95 -8.50 6.56
CA PRO A 18 1.58 -8.97 6.61
C PRO A 18 0.61 -7.78 6.76
N LEU A 19 0.32 -7.10 5.67
CA LEU A 19 -0.59 -5.96 5.62
C LEU A 19 -1.92 -6.38 5.01
N VAL A 20 -3.00 -6.25 5.78
CA VAL A 20 -4.38 -6.41 5.29
C VAL A 20 -5.01 -5.05 5.18
N VAL A 21 -5.49 -4.68 3.98
CA VAL A 21 -6.06 -3.36 3.68
C VAL A 21 -7.52 -3.51 3.29
N ARG A 22 -8.39 -2.60 3.77
CA ARG A 22 -9.82 -2.52 3.45
C ARG A 22 -10.21 -1.07 3.16
N ARG A 23 -11.29 -0.86 2.41
CA ARG A 23 -11.89 0.47 2.25
C ARG A 23 -12.44 0.97 3.60
N ASP A 24 -12.30 2.27 3.82
CA ASP A 24 -12.83 2.97 4.99
C ASP A 24 -13.27 4.38 4.55
N GLY A 25 -14.55 4.54 4.26
CA GLY A 25 -15.09 5.77 3.69
C GLY A 25 -14.40 6.13 2.36
N ASP A 26 -13.84 7.34 2.29
CA ASP A 26 -13.11 7.84 1.12
C ASP A 26 -11.63 7.41 1.09
N GLY A 27 -11.21 6.61 2.07
CA GLY A 27 -9.83 6.14 2.20
C GLY A 27 -9.74 4.63 2.35
N VAL A 28 -8.65 4.22 2.98
CA VAL A 28 -8.38 2.83 3.35
C VAL A 28 -7.87 2.73 4.78
N VAL A 29 -8.18 1.62 5.43
CA VAL A 29 -7.58 1.21 6.69
C VAL A 29 -6.82 -0.09 6.49
N GLY A 30 -5.64 -0.18 7.07
CA GLY A 30 -4.80 -1.36 7.07
C GLY A 30 -4.49 -1.83 8.49
N HIS A 31 -4.22 -3.12 8.65
CA HIS A 31 -3.72 -3.71 9.89
C HIS A 31 -2.50 -4.56 9.60
N ALA A 32 -1.51 -4.50 10.49
CA ALA A 32 -0.31 -5.31 10.43
C ALA A 32 0.20 -5.62 11.84
N THR A 33 0.85 -6.77 11.99
CA THR A 33 1.69 -7.10 13.15
C THR A 33 3.02 -7.57 12.60
N LEU A 34 4.10 -6.94 13.02
CA LEU A 34 5.44 -7.17 12.47
C LEU A 34 6.29 -7.91 13.48
N GLY A 35 6.74 -9.10 13.10
CA GLY A 35 7.61 -9.93 13.91
C GLY A 35 9.08 -9.62 13.73
N LEU A 36 9.93 -10.45 14.34
CA LEU A 36 11.38 -10.30 14.41
C LEU A 36 12.07 -10.14 13.03
N ALA A 37 11.50 -10.71 11.97
CA ALA A 37 12.04 -10.57 10.60
C ALA A 37 12.09 -9.10 10.10
N TYR A 38 11.37 -8.20 10.76
CA TYR A 38 11.27 -6.78 10.40
C TYR A 38 11.99 -5.87 11.41
N GLU A 39 12.80 -6.45 12.30
CA GLU A 39 13.52 -5.71 13.32
C GLU A 39 14.57 -4.74 12.73
N GLY A 40 14.63 -3.57 13.31
CA GLY A 40 15.70 -2.59 13.14
C GLY A 40 16.46 -2.42 14.46
N PRO A 41 16.24 -1.34 15.22
CA PRO A 41 16.73 -1.27 16.59
C PRO A 41 16.07 -2.36 17.45
N PRO A 42 16.76 -2.91 18.46
CA PRO A 42 16.23 -3.99 19.28
C PRO A 42 14.82 -3.73 19.80
N GLY A 43 13.87 -4.61 19.48
CA GLY A 43 12.46 -4.51 19.89
C GLY A 43 11.58 -3.62 19.00
N PHE A 44 12.15 -2.98 17.98
CA PHE A 44 11.41 -2.05 17.13
C PHE A 44 11.53 -2.37 15.63
N VAL A 45 10.49 -2.02 14.90
CA VAL A 45 10.43 -2.16 13.45
C VAL A 45 11.47 -1.28 12.77
N HIS A 46 12.16 -1.83 11.78
CA HIS A 46 13.09 -1.08 10.93
C HIS A 46 12.36 0.03 10.17
N GLY A 47 12.89 1.26 10.16
CA GLY A 47 12.25 2.41 9.50
C GLY A 47 11.96 2.18 8.02
N GLY A 48 12.81 1.44 7.31
CA GLY A 48 12.57 1.06 5.92
C GLY A 48 11.34 0.16 5.74
N MET A 49 10.98 -0.67 6.74
CA MET A 49 9.76 -1.48 6.71
C MET A 49 8.53 -0.59 6.88
N SER A 50 8.61 0.43 7.72
CA SER A 50 7.55 1.45 7.82
C SER A 50 7.33 2.18 6.50
N ALA A 51 8.40 2.52 5.79
CA ALA A 51 8.33 3.15 4.48
C ALA A 51 7.68 2.22 3.44
N LEU A 52 8.04 0.94 3.43
CA LEU A 52 7.45 -0.07 2.56
C LEU A 52 5.94 -0.23 2.81
N LEU A 53 5.54 -0.34 4.09
CA LEU A 53 4.13 -0.40 4.48
C LEU A 53 3.36 0.84 4.01
N MET A 54 3.95 2.03 4.21
CA MET A 54 3.29 3.27 3.82
C MET A 54 3.18 3.42 2.32
N ASP A 55 4.23 3.12 1.54
CA ASP A 55 4.15 3.16 0.08
C ASP A 55 3.02 2.27 -0.45
N GLN A 56 2.92 1.05 0.08
CA GLN A 56 1.86 0.11 -0.27
C GLN A 56 0.46 0.61 0.12
N LEU A 57 0.31 1.15 1.33
CA LEU A 57 -0.97 1.66 1.82
C LEU A 57 -1.43 2.88 1.02
N LEU A 58 -0.52 3.83 0.76
CA LEU A 58 -0.82 5.04 -0.02
C LEU A 58 -1.21 4.66 -1.46
N GLY A 59 -0.49 3.71 -2.07
CA GLY A 59 -0.84 3.16 -3.38
C GLY A 59 -2.22 2.49 -3.39
N SER A 60 -2.56 1.76 -2.32
CA SER A 60 -3.88 1.15 -2.15
C SER A 60 -4.99 2.20 -2.03
N ALA A 61 -4.75 3.29 -1.31
CA ALA A 61 -5.70 4.42 -1.21
C ALA A 61 -5.90 5.12 -2.56
N ALA A 62 -4.83 5.34 -3.32
CA ALA A 62 -4.92 5.87 -4.67
C ALA A 62 -5.76 4.95 -5.57
N ALA A 63 -5.48 3.65 -5.56
CA ALA A 63 -6.22 2.67 -6.34
C ALA A 63 -7.70 2.60 -5.93
N ALA A 64 -8.00 2.64 -4.63
CA ALA A 64 -9.36 2.66 -4.11
C ALA A 64 -10.16 3.91 -4.58
N ALA A 65 -9.48 5.02 -4.81
CA ALA A 65 -10.05 6.25 -5.37
C ALA A 65 -10.10 6.26 -6.91
N GLY A 66 -9.74 5.16 -7.58
CA GLY A 66 -9.67 5.11 -9.05
C GLY A 66 -8.47 5.86 -9.65
N LEU A 67 -7.51 6.24 -8.82
CA LEU A 67 -6.30 6.96 -9.22
C LEU A 67 -5.16 5.95 -9.32
N TRP A 68 -4.59 5.81 -10.52
CA TRP A 68 -3.42 4.97 -10.72
C TRP A 68 -2.19 5.85 -10.97
N GLY A 69 -1.05 5.45 -10.43
CA GLY A 69 0.20 6.17 -10.64
C GLY A 69 1.39 5.41 -10.08
N MET A 70 2.58 5.81 -10.51
CA MET A 70 3.84 5.35 -9.94
C MET A 70 4.27 6.31 -8.83
N THR A 71 4.85 5.80 -7.78
CA THR A 71 5.42 6.60 -6.70
C THR A 71 6.54 7.47 -7.25
N ALA A 72 6.35 8.77 -7.21
CA ALA A 72 7.35 9.76 -7.65
C ALA A 72 8.08 10.39 -6.46
N HIS A 73 7.42 10.44 -5.29
CA HIS A 73 7.99 10.94 -4.06
C HIS A 73 7.29 10.30 -2.87
N LEU A 74 8.06 9.97 -1.86
CA LEU A 74 7.57 9.47 -0.57
C LEU A 74 8.35 10.16 0.55
N ALA A 75 7.64 10.82 1.43
CA ALA A 75 8.19 11.42 2.65
C ALA A 75 7.54 10.78 3.87
N LEU A 76 8.35 10.49 4.88
CA LEU A 76 7.90 9.97 6.16
C LEU A 76 8.45 10.83 7.30
N ASP A 77 7.58 11.09 8.28
CA ASP A 77 7.93 11.67 9.56
C ASP A 77 7.74 10.62 10.65
N TYR A 78 8.83 10.26 11.30
CA TYR A 78 8.84 9.30 12.42
C TYR A 78 8.62 10.06 13.73
N ARG A 79 7.42 9.96 14.29
CA ARG A 79 7.01 10.61 15.55
C ARG A 79 7.35 9.74 16.76
N GLY A 80 7.45 8.42 16.54
CA GLY A 80 7.81 7.45 17.57
C GLY A 80 8.17 6.09 16.97
N PRO A 81 8.84 5.23 17.75
CA PRO A 81 9.21 3.90 17.30
C PRO A 81 7.97 2.98 17.21
N LEU A 82 7.94 2.12 16.21
CA LEU A 82 6.92 1.07 16.09
C LEU A 82 7.42 -0.19 16.80
N PRO A 83 6.75 -0.65 17.88
CA PRO A 83 7.18 -1.86 18.59
C PRO A 83 6.89 -3.11 17.75
N LEU A 84 7.78 -4.11 17.83
CA LEU A 84 7.54 -5.45 17.27
C LEU A 84 6.38 -6.14 18.00
N GLU A 85 5.81 -7.18 17.36
CA GLU A 85 4.77 -8.07 17.90
C GLU A 85 3.52 -7.31 18.40
N THR A 86 3.37 -6.05 17.97
CA THR A 86 2.26 -5.20 18.38
C THR A 86 1.36 -4.91 17.19
N ARG A 87 0.06 -4.97 17.42
CA ARG A 87 -0.93 -4.70 16.37
C ARG A 87 -0.92 -3.22 16.00
N LEU A 88 -0.70 -2.94 14.72
CA LEU A 88 -0.68 -1.61 14.13
C LEU A 88 -1.98 -1.36 13.36
N VAL A 89 -2.45 -0.13 13.39
CA VAL A 89 -3.49 0.39 12.51
C VAL A 89 -2.87 1.44 11.58
N LEU A 90 -3.17 1.31 10.31
CA LEU A 90 -2.68 2.21 9.27
C LEU A 90 -3.87 2.83 8.56
N ARG A 91 -3.83 4.12 8.26
CA ARG A 91 -4.89 4.84 7.54
C ARG A 91 -4.31 5.66 6.41
N ALA A 92 -4.99 5.70 5.28
CA ALA A 92 -4.59 6.57 4.18
C ALA A 92 -5.80 7.07 3.40
N ALA A 93 -5.67 8.29 2.87
CA ALA A 93 -6.67 8.91 2.02
C ALA A 93 -6.02 9.83 0.99
N VAL A 94 -6.75 10.10 -0.10
CA VAL A 94 -6.34 11.09 -1.09
C VAL A 94 -6.48 12.49 -0.50
N ALA A 95 -5.38 13.24 -0.46
CA ALA A 95 -5.35 14.63 -0.02
C ALA A 95 -5.58 15.60 -1.18
N GLU A 96 -4.97 15.31 -2.35
CA GLU A 96 -5.05 16.18 -3.52
C GLU A 96 -5.06 15.33 -4.80
N ASN A 97 -5.80 15.76 -5.81
CA ASN A 97 -5.75 15.20 -7.15
C ASN A 97 -5.77 16.33 -8.19
N SER A 98 -4.78 16.38 -9.04
CA SER A 98 -4.65 17.33 -10.14
C SER A 98 -4.41 16.58 -11.47
N GLY A 99 -5.36 15.70 -11.85
CA GLY A 99 -5.29 14.91 -13.08
C GLY A 99 -4.21 13.84 -13.01
N ARG A 100 -3.04 14.09 -13.62
CA ARG A 100 -1.96 13.09 -13.64
C ARG A 100 -1.18 12.94 -12.33
N LYS A 101 -1.33 13.84 -11.39
CA LYS A 101 -0.63 13.86 -10.10
C LYS A 101 -1.64 13.76 -8.98
N SER A 102 -1.45 12.81 -8.09
CA SER A 102 -2.21 12.69 -6.85
C SER A 102 -1.28 12.71 -5.64
N VAL A 103 -1.77 13.29 -4.56
CA VAL A 103 -1.10 13.33 -3.26
C VAL A 103 -1.94 12.54 -2.29
N ILE A 104 -1.33 11.57 -1.68
CA ILE A 104 -1.95 10.69 -0.70
C ILE A 104 -1.22 10.88 0.63
N THR A 105 -1.97 10.97 1.71
CA THR A 105 -1.42 11.03 3.07
C THR A 105 -1.87 9.80 3.86
N GLY A 106 -1.06 9.43 4.84
CA GLY A 106 -1.39 8.30 5.69
C GLY A 106 -0.62 8.32 7.01
N THR A 107 -1.05 7.46 7.92
CA THR A 107 -0.52 7.36 9.28
C THR A 107 -0.37 5.91 9.71
N ILE A 108 0.54 5.66 10.65
CA ILE A 108 0.63 4.42 11.42
C ILE A 108 0.51 4.77 12.91
N ALA A 109 -0.34 4.04 13.62
CA ALA A 109 -0.52 4.11 15.05
C ALA A 109 -0.63 2.70 15.66
N LEU A 110 -0.61 2.59 16.99
CA LEU A 110 -0.98 1.35 17.68
C LEU A 110 -2.49 1.14 17.56
N ALA A 111 -2.93 -0.11 17.42
CA ALA A 111 -4.37 -0.40 17.26
C ALA A 111 -5.20 -0.08 18.51
N ASP A 112 -4.58 -0.12 19.69
CA ASP A 112 -5.18 0.22 20.99
C ASP A 112 -5.02 1.70 21.38
N ASP A 113 -4.24 2.47 20.62
CA ASP A 113 -4.03 3.92 20.79
C ASP A 113 -3.96 4.60 19.41
N ALA A 114 -5.05 4.52 18.65
CA ALA A 114 -5.12 4.92 17.25
C ALA A 114 -4.99 6.45 17.04
N ASP A 115 -5.20 7.24 18.07
CA ASP A 115 -5.07 8.71 18.03
C ASP A 115 -3.59 9.13 18.17
N ARG A 116 -2.75 8.28 18.73
CA ARG A 116 -1.32 8.52 18.84
C ARG A 116 -0.59 8.07 17.59
N VAL A 117 -0.42 8.97 16.66
CA VAL A 117 0.32 8.72 15.42
C VAL A 117 1.82 8.56 15.71
N LEU A 118 2.39 7.45 15.24
CA LEU A 118 3.81 7.13 15.36
C LEU A 118 4.59 7.38 14.07
N VAL A 119 3.94 7.24 12.92
CA VAL A 119 4.51 7.56 11.61
C VAL A 119 3.47 8.29 10.78
N GLU A 120 3.89 9.38 10.16
CA GLU A 120 3.12 10.09 9.14
C GLU A 120 3.80 9.91 7.79
N ALA A 121 3.02 9.83 6.72
CA ALA A 121 3.56 9.76 5.38
C ALA A 121 2.77 10.61 4.40
N ARG A 122 3.50 11.13 3.40
CA ARG A 122 2.95 11.84 2.25
C ARG A 122 3.60 11.28 0.98
N GLY A 123 2.78 10.69 0.11
CA GLY A 123 3.19 10.16 -1.18
C GLY A 123 2.69 11.02 -2.33
N VAL A 124 3.51 11.17 -3.35
CA VAL A 124 3.12 11.76 -4.63
C VAL A 124 3.14 10.65 -5.67
N PHE A 125 2.00 10.39 -6.28
CA PHE A 125 1.84 9.41 -7.34
C PHE A 125 1.60 10.12 -8.66
N VAL A 126 2.24 9.65 -9.71
CA VAL A 126 2.16 10.26 -11.04
C VAL A 126 1.76 9.21 -12.07
N LEU A 127 0.66 9.49 -12.76
CA LEU A 127 0.25 8.69 -13.92
C LEU A 127 1.27 8.91 -15.06
N PRO A 128 1.96 7.86 -15.54
CA PRO A 128 2.84 7.99 -16.68
C PRO A 128 2.09 8.49 -17.91
N ARG A 129 2.80 9.21 -18.79
CA ARG A 129 2.24 9.60 -20.09
C ARG A 129 1.99 8.35 -20.96
N PRO A 130 0.98 8.35 -21.82
CA PRO A 130 0.64 7.18 -22.65
C PRO A 130 1.82 6.59 -23.41
N GLU A 131 2.67 7.45 -23.98
CA GLU A 131 3.87 7.04 -24.70
C GLU A 131 4.93 6.36 -23.82
N LYS A 132 4.90 6.61 -22.51
CA LYS A 132 5.80 5.96 -21.53
C LYS A 132 5.23 4.65 -20.98
N VAL A 133 3.91 4.49 -20.99
CA VAL A 133 3.26 3.27 -20.49
C VAL A 133 3.76 2.04 -21.26
N ALA A 134 3.79 2.11 -22.59
CA ALA A 134 4.28 1.00 -23.41
C ALA A 134 5.76 0.70 -23.15
N ALA A 135 6.59 1.75 -22.96
CA ALA A 135 8.01 1.59 -22.68
C ALA A 135 8.27 0.98 -21.30
N TYR A 136 7.47 1.31 -20.29
CA TYR A 136 7.64 0.81 -18.91
C TYR A 136 7.01 -0.57 -18.67
N PHE A 137 5.89 -0.86 -19.35
CA PHE A 137 5.08 -2.03 -19.03
C PHE A 137 4.83 -2.98 -20.23
N GLY A 138 5.31 -2.62 -21.40
CA GLY A 138 5.06 -3.39 -22.64
C GLY A 138 5.66 -4.80 -22.67
N SER A 139 6.61 -5.10 -21.79
CA SER A 139 7.29 -6.40 -21.71
C SER A 139 7.10 -7.10 -20.35
N ILE A 140 6.16 -6.64 -19.51
CA ILE A 140 5.94 -7.28 -18.22
C ILE A 140 5.20 -8.60 -18.42
N THR A 141 5.80 -9.67 -17.92
CA THR A 141 5.18 -10.98 -17.80
C THR A 141 4.95 -11.31 -16.34
N ASP A 142 3.82 -11.95 -16.02
CA ASP A 142 3.56 -12.49 -14.70
C ASP A 142 4.45 -13.72 -14.42
N ALA A 143 4.42 -14.23 -13.19
CA ALA A 143 5.18 -15.41 -12.78
C ALA A 143 4.82 -16.68 -13.57
N SER A 144 3.72 -16.69 -14.33
CA SER A 144 3.32 -17.78 -15.23
C SER A 144 3.83 -17.57 -16.66
N GLY A 145 4.58 -16.51 -16.92
CA GLY A 145 5.09 -16.14 -18.24
C GLY A 145 4.06 -15.48 -19.16
N ARG A 146 2.88 -15.11 -18.64
CA ARG A 146 1.86 -14.40 -19.41
C ARG A 146 2.12 -12.91 -19.38
N HIS A 147 2.01 -12.29 -20.55
CA HIS A 147 2.06 -10.84 -20.65
C HIS A 147 0.82 -10.23 -19.97
N THR A 148 1.05 -9.45 -18.93
CA THR A 148 -0.01 -8.68 -18.28
C THR A 148 0.09 -7.24 -18.79
N PRO A 149 -0.81 -6.80 -19.67
CA PRO A 149 -0.80 -5.43 -20.11
C PRO A 149 -1.06 -4.50 -18.92
N PRO A 150 -0.45 -3.32 -18.88
CA PRO A 150 -0.73 -2.34 -17.86
C PRO A 150 -2.21 -1.96 -17.93
N ARG A 151 -2.89 -1.88 -16.78
CA ARG A 151 -4.26 -1.40 -16.71
C ARG A 151 -4.31 0.04 -17.20
N ARG A 152 -5.20 0.32 -18.14
CA ARG A 152 -5.39 1.67 -18.65
C ARG A 152 -6.17 2.51 -17.64
N PRO A 153 -5.88 3.82 -17.52
CA PRO A 153 -6.78 4.74 -16.85
C PRO A 153 -8.14 4.67 -17.56
N GLY A 154 -9.19 4.31 -16.83
CA GLY A 154 -10.53 4.06 -17.37
C GLY A 154 -11.00 2.60 -17.28
N ASP A 155 -10.11 1.64 -17.05
CA ASP A 155 -10.48 0.26 -16.71
C ASP A 155 -10.90 0.13 -15.21
N ALA A 156 -11.27 1.24 -14.59
CA ALA A 156 -11.67 1.33 -13.19
C ALA A 156 -12.97 0.56 -12.87
N THR A 157 -13.76 0.22 -13.86
CA THR A 157 -14.94 -0.67 -13.71
C THR A 157 -14.59 -2.07 -13.23
N ALA A 158 -13.32 -2.49 -13.33
CA ALA A 158 -12.87 -3.78 -12.80
C ALA A 158 -12.46 -3.73 -11.32
N LEU A 159 -12.40 -2.54 -10.69
CA LEU A 159 -12.11 -2.40 -9.26
C LEU A 159 -13.37 -2.44 -8.40
N GLU A 160 -14.55 -2.23 -8.99
CA GLU A 160 -15.83 -2.34 -8.27
C GLU A 160 -16.16 -3.79 -7.90
N ASP A 161 -15.67 -4.78 -8.69
CA ASP A 161 -15.85 -6.21 -8.42
C ASP A 161 -14.69 -6.86 -7.65
N ALA A 162 -13.59 -6.16 -7.45
CA ALA A 162 -12.55 -6.59 -6.53
C ALA A 162 -12.93 -6.15 -5.11
N ALA A 163 -14.02 -6.72 -4.60
CA ALA A 163 -14.28 -6.71 -3.17
C ALA A 163 -13.00 -7.11 -2.47
N LEU A 164 -12.55 -6.27 -1.56
CA LEU A 164 -11.57 -6.60 -0.54
C LEU A 164 -12.26 -7.57 0.44
N ASP A 165 -12.69 -8.72 -0.09
CA ASP A 165 -13.34 -9.74 0.68
C ASP A 165 -12.33 -10.38 1.62
N ASP A 166 -12.75 -10.50 2.86
CA ASP A 166 -12.12 -11.15 4.00
C ASP A 166 -11.11 -12.24 3.62
N VAL A 167 -9.83 -11.92 3.77
CA VAL A 167 -8.84 -12.96 3.99
C VAL A 167 -8.95 -13.35 5.45
N ALA A 168 -9.74 -14.37 5.72
CA ALA A 168 -9.75 -15.04 7.00
C ALA A 168 -8.32 -15.47 7.33
N ILE A 169 -7.80 -14.95 8.43
CA ILE A 169 -6.58 -15.47 9.04
C ILE A 169 -6.97 -16.82 9.62
N ASP A 170 -6.64 -17.89 8.91
CA ASP A 170 -6.77 -19.24 9.44
C ASP A 170 -5.73 -19.39 10.57
N ARG A 171 -6.26 -19.74 11.74
CA ARG A 171 -5.48 -19.94 12.96
C ARG A 171 -4.81 -21.31 12.85
N ALA A 172 -3.52 -21.35 12.83
CA ALA A 172 -2.72 -22.49 13.24
C ALA A 172 -1.69 -22.04 14.27
#